data_1a3217e6ce577359d5be0af0d1dc5a77
#
_entry.id   1a3217e6ce577359d5be0af0d1dc5a77
#
_cell.length_a   1.000
_cell.length_b   1.000
_cell.length_c   1.000
_cell.angle_alpha   90.00
_cell.angle_beta   90.00
_cell.angle_gamma   90.00
#
_symmetry.space_group_name_H-M   'P 1'
#
loop_
_entity.id
_entity.type
_entity.pdbx_description
1 polymer ?
#
loop_
_entity_poly.entity_id
_entity_poly.type
_entity_poly.pdbx_seq_one_letter_code
_entity_poly.pdbx_strand_id
1 'polypeptide(L)'
;MMKKSLFVLFLYSSLLTASEIAYRFVFRIETLPAAKMAETFALTFVIAALYLFARYKVTRLLIALFFALSIIANNVHYAVYQSWMTGINYWLMLKEITEVGSAGASMLDKLWLPVLWGVAEVVLFCSLAKFRRKTHFSADILFIAAMLLIFGRSFSTTQEHGISPKPTYSRVKANYFSFGYFVGRVLPYQLFDLSKIPVFKQPAPSKIGQGSVQNIVLIMGESAAHLKLFGYGRETSPFLTQLSQADFKPIVKQSYSAALMTAVSLPSFFNAIPHANGYEQISSGDTNIFRLAKEQGYETYFYSAQAENEMAILNLIGKKWIDHLIQPPQLGYGNGDNMPDEKLLPLFDKINLQQGKHFIVLHQRGSHVPYGALLQPQDKVFGEANIVDKYDNTIHKTDQMIQTVFEQLQKQPDGNWLFAYTSDHGQYVRQDTYNQGTVQPDSYLVPLVLYSPDKAVQQAANQAFAPCEIAFHQQLSTFLIHTLGYDTPVSGCSEGSVTGNLITGDAGSLNIRDGKAEYVYPQ
;
A
#
# COMPACT_ATOMS: atom_id res chain seq x y z
N MET A 1 49.06 -10.08 5.82
CA MET A 1 48.37 -8.77 5.83
C MET A 1 46.89 -8.88 5.41
N MET A 2 46.60 -9.54 4.30
CA MET A 2 45.24 -9.75 3.79
C MET A 2 44.32 -10.46 4.80
N LYS A 3 44.81 -11.48 5.51
CA LYS A 3 44.06 -12.21 6.54
C LYS A 3 43.55 -11.32 7.68
N LYS A 4 44.33 -10.30 8.12
CA LYS A 4 43.91 -9.37 9.20
C LYS A 4 42.80 -8.43 8.74
N SER A 5 42.86 -7.88 7.52
CA SER A 5 41.79 -7.02 6.98
C SER A 5 40.51 -7.82 6.76
N LEU A 6 40.61 -9.07 6.29
CA LEU A 6 39.44 -9.94 6.12
C LEU A 6 38.80 -10.29 7.47
N PHE A 7 39.60 -10.57 8.47
CA PHE A 7 39.07 -10.82 9.84
C PHE A 7 38.36 -9.60 10.43
N VAL A 8 38.93 -8.39 10.27
CA VAL A 8 38.30 -7.16 10.72
C VAL A 8 36.99 -6.93 10.00
N LEU A 9 36.93 -7.07 8.67
CA LEU A 9 35.73 -6.96 7.88
C LEU A 9 34.66 -7.94 8.35
N PHE A 10 35.04 -9.21 8.53
CA PHE A 10 34.10 -10.23 9.01
C PHE A 10 33.54 -9.87 10.39
N LEU A 11 34.39 -9.48 11.33
CA LEU A 11 34.00 -9.10 12.69
C LEU A 11 33.02 -7.90 12.67
N TYR A 12 33.36 -6.82 11.95
CA TYR A 12 32.51 -5.63 11.91
C TYR A 12 31.18 -5.91 11.20
N SER A 13 31.19 -6.69 10.13
CA SER A 13 29.97 -7.08 9.43
C SER A 13 29.08 -7.96 10.30
N SER A 14 29.67 -8.87 11.08
CA SER A 14 28.92 -9.68 12.05
C SER A 14 28.30 -8.82 13.15
N LEU A 15 29.05 -7.85 13.70
CA LEU A 15 28.55 -6.95 14.74
C LEU A 15 27.41 -6.06 14.22
N LEU A 16 27.55 -5.50 13.03
CA LEU A 16 26.52 -4.65 12.42
C LEU A 16 25.27 -5.46 12.02
N THR A 17 25.45 -6.70 11.52
CA THR A 17 24.31 -7.59 11.25
C THR A 17 23.61 -8.01 12.54
N ALA A 18 24.35 -8.32 13.60
CA ALA A 18 23.77 -8.61 14.90
C ALA A 18 23.01 -7.41 15.46
N SER A 19 23.53 -6.19 15.27
CA SER A 19 22.86 -4.95 15.65
C SER A 19 21.56 -4.74 14.86
N GLU A 20 21.54 -5.01 13.55
CA GLU A 20 20.32 -4.99 12.73
C GLU A 20 19.25 -5.95 13.29
N ILE A 21 19.64 -7.18 13.64
CA ILE A 21 18.75 -8.18 14.22
C ILE A 21 18.25 -7.73 15.60
N ALA A 22 19.13 -7.23 16.44
CA ALA A 22 18.77 -6.73 17.76
C ALA A 22 17.84 -5.50 17.68
N TYR A 23 18.10 -4.57 16.76
CA TYR A 23 17.24 -3.43 16.50
C TYR A 23 15.82 -3.88 16.14
N ARG A 24 15.70 -4.84 15.22
CA ARG A 24 14.42 -5.40 14.81
C ARG A 24 13.66 -6.03 15.98
N PHE A 25 14.35 -6.78 16.80
CA PHE A 25 13.74 -7.39 17.99
C PHE A 25 13.21 -6.34 18.97
N VAL A 26 14.02 -5.32 19.28
CA VAL A 26 13.65 -4.25 20.23
C VAL A 26 12.48 -3.42 19.71
N PHE A 27 12.46 -3.08 18.43
CA PHE A 27 11.41 -2.26 17.82
C PHE A 27 10.28 -3.06 17.17
N ARG A 28 10.21 -4.37 17.44
CA ARG A 28 9.16 -5.28 16.95
C ARG A 28 8.99 -5.24 15.43
N ILE A 29 10.08 -5.14 14.72
CA ILE A 29 10.11 -5.22 13.25
C ILE A 29 10.13 -6.69 12.85
N GLU A 30 9.57 -7.00 11.69
CA GLU A 30 9.59 -8.35 11.12
C GLU A 30 10.99 -8.99 11.20
N THR A 31 11.04 -10.21 11.70
CA THR A 31 12.30 -10.97 11.82
C THR A 31 12.82 -11.38 10.45
N LEU A 32 14.14 -11.33 10.27
CA LEU A 32 14.73 -11.72 9.01
C LEU A 32 14.85 -13.25 8.90
N PRO A 33 14.30 -13.86 7.84
CA PRO A 33 14.62 -15.26 7.51
C PRO A 33 16.13 -15.47 7.31
N ALA A 34 16.63 -16.69 7.51
CA ALA A 34 18.06 -17.00 7.42
C ALA A 34 18.72 -16.51 6.12
N ALA A 35 18.04 -16.67 4.97
CA ALA A 35 18.51 -16.16 3.69
C ALA A 35 18.65 -14.62 3.67
N LYS A 36 17.76 -13.90 4.34
CA LYS A 36 17.81 -12.44 4.45
C LYS A 36 18.86 -11.97 5.45
N MET A 37 19.12 -12.72 6.50
CA MET A 37 20.26 -12.48 7.40
C MET A 37 21.59 -12.62 6.65
N ALA A 38 21.75 -13.67 5.84
CA ALA A 38 22.93 -13.85 5.00
C ALA A 38 23.10 -12.72 3.96
N GLU A 39 22.00 -12.30 3.33
CA GLU A 39 22.00 -11.15 2.42
C GLU A 39 22.42 -9.87 3.14
N THR A 40 21.88 -9.60 4.33
CA THR A 40 22.24 -8.44 5.17
C THR A 40 23.71 -8.44 5.54
N PHE A 41 24.24 -9.59 5.96
CA PHE A 41 25.67 -9.74 6.23
C PHE A 41 26.51 -9.45 4.98
N ALA A 42 26.16 -10.02 3.83
CA ALA A 42 26.89 -9.81 2.58
C ALA A 42 26.90 -8.34 2.16
N LEU A 43 25.76 -7.65 2.22
CA LEU A 43 25.66 -6.22 1.91
C LEU A 43 26.50 -5.38 2.89
N THR A 44 26.41 -5.66 4.18
CA THR A 44 27.21 -4.96 5.21
C THR A 44 28.70 -5.20 5.00
N PHE A 45 29.09 -6.42 4.63
CA PHE A 45 30.48 -6.76 4.31
C PHE A 45 30.98 -5.99 3.09
N VAL A 46 30.18 -5.91 2.02
CA VAL A 46 30.54 -5.17 0.80
C VAL A 46 30.72 -3.69 1.10
N ILE A 47 29.78 -3.05 1.79
CA ILE A 47 29.88 -1.61 2.06
C ILE A 47 31.04 -1.30 3.02
N ALA A 48 31.28 -2.16 4.02
CA ALA A 48 32.43 -2.06 4.92
C ALA A 48 33.77 -2.22 4.16
N ALA A 49 33.83 -3.15 3.21
CA ALA A 49 35.00 -3.35 2.36
C ALA A 49 35.25 -2.14 1.45
N LEU A 50 34.21 -1.61 0.82
CA LEU A 50 34.31 -0.37 0.03
C LEU A 50 34.83 0.78 0.87
N TYR A 51 34.30 0.98 2.07
CA TYR A 51 34.76 2.03 2.99
C TYR A 51 36.22 1.84 3.42
N LEU A 52 36.62 0.63 3.78
CA LEU A 52 37.97 0.31 4.25
C LEU A 52 39.03 0.47 3.13
N PHE A 53 38.67 0.08 1.90
CA PHE A 53 39.65 0.02 0.77
C PHE A 53 39.54 1.22 -0.16
N ALA A 54 38.51 2.07 -0.12
CA ALA A 54 38.43 3.23 -0.99
C ALA A 54 39.66 4.13 -0.84
N ARG A 55 40.19 4.60 -1.96
CA ARG A 55 41.42 5.41 -2.05
C ARG A 55 41.17 6.85 -1.64
N TYR A 56 40.10 7.46 -2.18
CA TYR A 56 39.83 8.88 -1.98
C TYR A 56 39.04 9.15 -0.68
N LYS A 57 39.39 10.26 -0.02
CA LYS A 57 38.67 10.70 1.20
C LYS A 57 37.20 11.00 0.90
N VAL A 58 36.94 11.60 -0.27
CA VAL A 58 35.57 11.94 -0.71
C VAL A 58 34.71 10.69 -0.85
N THR A 59 35.20 9.65 -1.54
CA THR A 59 34.45 8.39 -1.68
C THR A 59 34.13 7.78 -0.33
N ARG A 60 35.07 7.78 0.61
CA ARG A 60 34.82 7.29 1.97
C ARG A 60 33.79 8.10 2.72
N LEU A 61 33.86 9.43 2.59
CA LEU A 61 32.85 10.31 3.18
C LEU A 61 31.45 9.99 2.61
N LEU A 62 31.35 9.82 1.29
CA LEU A 62 30.08 9.46 0.64
C LEU A 62 29.58 8.10 1.10
N ILE A 63 30.45 7.09 1.24
CA ILE A 63 30.07 5.77 1.78
C ILE A 63 29.59 5.89 3.24
N ALA A 64 30.30 6.66 4.06
CA ALA A 64 29.91 6.87 5.46
C ALA A 64 28.58 7.62 5.59
N LEU A 65 28.38 8.67 4.76
CA LEU A 65 27.11 9.41 4.71
C LEU A 65 25.97 8.51 4.23
N PHE A 66 26.19 7.72 3.18
CA PHE A 66 25.19 6.77 2.70
C PHE A 66 24.82 5.75 3.79
N PHE A 67 25.82 5.20 4.51
CA PHE A 67 25.56 4.29 5.62
C PHE A 67 24.81 4.99 6.76
N ALA A 68 25.25 6.17 7.18
CA ALA A 68 24.60 6.95 8.23
C ALA A 68 23.13 7.27 7.87
N LEU A 69 22.90 7.71 6.63
CA LEU A 69 21.55 7.95 6.12
C LEU A 69 20.71 6.67 6.12
N SER A 70 21.29 5.54 5.68
CA SER A 70 20.59 4.24 5.69
C SER A 70 20.12 3.85 7.07
N ILE A 71 20.91 4.09 8.09
CA ILE A 71 20.60 3.66 9.45
C ILE A 71 19.69 4.69 10.15
N ILE A 72 20.13 5.94 10.25
CA ILE A 72 19.44 6.96 11.05
C ILE A 72 18.07 7.32 10.43
N ALA A 73 18.00 7.56 9.12
CA ALA A 73 16.74 7.91 8.48
C ALA A 73 15.69 6.79 8.61
N ASN A 74 16.10 5.53 8.39
CA ASN A 74 15.20 4.41 8.56
C ASN A 74 14.82 4.16 10.02
N ASN A 75 15.74 4.36 10.98
CA ASN A 75 15.42 4.24 12.40
C ASN A 75 14.35 5.26 12.82
N VAL A 76 14.55 6.53 12.45
CA VAL A 76 13.61 7.62 12.75
C VAL A 76 12.27 7.38 12.04
N HIS A 77 12.30 7.07 10.76
CA HIS A 77 11.09 6.86 9.98
C HIS A 77 10.29 5.66 10.51
N TYR A 78 10.97 4.56 10.85
CA TYR A 78 10.29 3.39 11.40
C TYR A 78 9.67 3.65 12.79
N ALA A 79 10.34 4.42 13.63
CA ALA A 79 9.80 4.77 14.95
C ALA A 79 8.50 5.58 14.87
N VAL A 80 8.32 6.36 13.79
CA VAL A 80 7.14 7.22 13.59
C VAL A 80 6.07 6.53 12.73
N TYR A 81 6.48 5.93 11.62
CA TYR A 81 5.57 5.46 10.56
C TYR A 81 5.47 3.94 10.45
N GLN A 82 6.26 3.19 11.22
CA GLN A 82 6.30 1.71 11.22
C GLN A 82 6.60 1.12 9.83
N SER A 83 7.38 1.84 9.02
CA SER A 83 7.84 1.41 7.70
C SER A 83 9.21 2.00 7.38
N TRP A 84 9.91 1.41 6.40
CA TRP A 84 11.15 1.98 5.90
C TRP A 84 10.89 3.26 5.12
N MET A 85 11.86 4.16 5.16
CA MET A 85 11.81 5.42 4.42
C MET A 85 11.73 5.18 2.91
N THR A 86 10.83 5.91 2.23
CA THR A 86 10.64 5.81 0.79
C THR A 86 11.43 6.89 0.05
N GLY A 87 11.63 6.71 -1.26
CA GLY A 87 12.30 7.72 -2.09
C GLY A 87 11.58 9.06 -2.11
N ILE A 88 10.27 9.05 -1.93
CA ILE A 88 9.47 10.27 -1.93
C ILE A 88 9.49 10.96 -0.57
N ASN A 89 9.59 10.20 0.52
CA ASN A 89 9.76 10.79 1.85
C ASN A 89 11.06 11.60 1.95
N TYR A 90 12.11 11.26 1.17
CA TYR A 90 13.31 12.11 1.06
C TYR A 90 13.00 13.49 0.49
N TRP A 91 12.17 13.56 -0.55
CA TRP A 91 11.73 14.84 -1.10
C TRP A 91 10.91 15.65 -0.12
N LEU A 92 9.93 15.03 0.51
CA LEU A 92 9.06 15.68 1.49
C LEU A 92 9.85 16.20 2.70
N MET A 93 10.80 15.40 3.18
CA MET A 93 11.69 15.82 4.26
C MET A 93 12.52 17.06 3.88
N LEU A 94 12.94 17.20 2.61
CA LEU A 94 13.64 18.38 2.14
C LEU A 94 12.71 19.58 1.95
N LYS A 95 11.51 19.35 1.43
CA LYS A 95 10.50 20.39 1.17
C LYS A 95 9.96 20.99 2.47
N GLU A 96 9.76 20.16 3.50
CA GLU A 96 9.11 20.51 4.76
C GLU A 96 10.08 20.45 5.96
N ILE A 97 11.34 20.77 5.74
CA ILE A 97 12.41 20.55 6.73
C ILE A 97 12.15 21.27 8.07
N THR A 98 11.47 22.41 8.07
CA THR A 98 11.10 23.17 9.28
C THR A 98 9.97 22.46 10.04
N GLU A 99 8.99 21.91 9.35
CA GLU A 99 7.89 21.17 9.96
C GLU A 99 8.37 19.81 10.48
N VAL A 100 9.24 19.14 9.74
CA VAL A 100 9.88 17.89 10.18
C VAL A 100 10.72 18.14 11.44
N GLY A 101 11.40 19.28 11.55
CA GLY A 101 12.15 19.66 12.73
C GLY A 101 11.25 19.87 13.96
N SER A 102 10.14 20.58 13.81
CA SER A 102 9.16 20.81 14.90
C SER A 102 8.43 19.52 15.31
N ALA A 103 8.03 18.69 14.34
CA ALA A 103 7.45 17.38 14.60
C ALA A 103 8.43 16.45 15.32
N GLY A 104 9.71 16.44 14.90
CA GLY A 104 10.77 15.69 15.56
C GLY A 104 10.98 16.11 17.02
N ALA A 105 10.94 17.41 17.29
CA ALA A 105 11.05 17.93 18.64
C ALA A 105 9.88 17.49 19.56
N SER A 106 8.67 17.42 19.02
CA SER A 106 7.49 16.95 19.75
C SER A 106 7.46 15.43 20.01
N MET A 107 8.32 14.65 19.32
CA MET A 107 8.41 13.20 19.41
C MET A 107 9.75 12.72 19.99
N LEU A 108 10.49 13.57 20.66
CA LEU A 108 11.82 13.23 21.20
C LEU A 108 11.79 12.01 22.13
N ASP A 109 10.72 11.81 22.87
CA ASP A 109 10.49 10.63 23.73
C ASP A 109 10.52 9.30 22.94
N LYS A 110 10.07 9.31 21.70
CA LYS A 110 10.07 8.14 20.80
C LYS A 110 11.35 8.03 19.97
N LEU A 111 12.00 9.15 19.67
CA LEU A 111 13.10 9.21 18.71
C LEU A 111 14.49 9.07 19.34
N TRP A 112 14.68 9.38 20.62
CA TRP A 112 16.00 9.39 21.24
C TRP A 112 16.72 8.02 21.15
N LEU A 113 16.01 6.92 21.42
CA LEU A 113 16.60 5.58 21.37
C LEU A 113 16.93 5.12 19.96
N PRO A 114 16.02 5.22 18.95
CA PRO A 114 16.35 4.97 17.54
C PRO A 114 17.54 5.77 17.01
N VAL A 115 17.62 7.06 17.36
CA VAL A 115 18.73 7.93 16.94
C VAL A 115 20.03 7.52 17.61
N LEU A 116 20.03 7.32 18.95
CA LEU A 116 21.22 6.89 19.68
C LEU A 116 21.76 5.54 19.16
N TRP A 117 20.86 4.60 18.89
CA TRP A 117 21.22 3.32 18.29
C TRP A 117 21.90 3.50 16.94
N GLY A 118 21.30 4.31 16.06
CA GLY A 118 21.86 4.63 14.74
C GLY A 118 23.23 5.32 14.85
N VAL A 119 23.39 6.28 15.73
CA VAL A 119 24.67 6.95 15.97
C VAL A 119 25.73 5.97 16.43
N ALA A 120 25.41 5.05 17.35
CA ALA A 120 26.34 4.02 17.80
C ALA A 120 26.80 3.11 16.66
N GLU A 121 25.89 2.67 15.77
CA GLU A 121 26.23 1.88 14.58
C GLU A 121 27.11 2.66 13.59
N VAL A 122 26.82 3.93 13.35
CA VAL A 122 27.63 4.79 12.48
C VAL A 122 29.02 4.99 13.05
N VAL A 123 29.15 5.23 14.36
CA VAL A 123 30.45 5.32 15.04
C VAL A 123 31.21 4.00 14.93
N LEU A 124 30.54 2.86 15.15
CA LEU A 124 31.14 1.55 14.94
C LEU A 124 31.65 1.40 13.51
N PHE A 125 30.80 1.68 12.50
CA PHE A 125 31.17 1.61 11.09
C PHE A 125 32.37 2.51 10.75
N CYS A 126 32.35 3.77 11.16
CA CYS A 126 33.43 4.72 10.89
C CYS A 126 34.75 4.33 11.60
N SER A 127 34.68 3.62 12.72
CA SER A 127 35.88 3.14 13.43
C SER A 127 36.73 2.15 12.60
N LEU A 128 36.17 1.53 11.56
CA LEU A 128 36.91 0.73 10.56
C LEU A 128 38.09 1.49 9.95
N ALA A 129 38.03 2.81 9.88
CA ALA A 129 39.13 3.66 9.39
C ALA A 129 40.45 3.42 10.13
N LYS A 130 40.40 3.02 11.43
CA LYS A 130 41.57 2.72 12.27
C LYS A 130 42.37 1.49 11.75
N PHE A 131 41.72 0.60 11.00
CA PHE A 131 42.33 -0.62 10.48
C PHE A 131 42.80 -0.48 9.03
N ARG A 132 42.72 0.69 8.46
CA ARG A 132 43.07 0.99 7.10
C ARG A 132 44.58 0.87 6.87
N ARG A 133 44.98 0.04 5.92
CA ARG A 133 46.40 -0.18 5.60
C ARG A 133 46.73 -0.03 4.10
N LYS A 134 45.82 -0.49 3.22
CA LYS A 134 45.96 -0.40 1.77
C LYS A 134 44.67 0.15 1.18
N THR A 135 44.80 0.90 0.10
CA THR A 135 43.69 1.44 -0.64
C THR A 135 43.76 1.03 -2.09
N HIS A 136 42.62 0.84 -2.70
CA HIS A 136 42.49 0.41 -4.07
C HIS A 136 41.53 1.32 -4.80
N PHE A 137 41.93 1.87 -5.91
CA PHE A 137 41.08 2.70 -6.76
C PHE A 137 39.85 1.93 -7.28
N SER A 138 39.97 0.62 -7.42
CA SER A 138 38.82 -0.23 -7.77
C SER A 138 37.65 -0.15 -6.78
N ALA A 139 37.89 0.10 -5.50
CA ALA A 139 36.82 0.26 -4.51
C ALA A 139 36.03 1.55 -4.75
N ASP A 140 36.70 2.62 -5.16
CA ASP A 140 36.04 3.88 -5.55
C ASP A 140 35.18 3.69 -6.79
N ILE A 141 35.71 3.00 -7.82
CA ILE A 141 34.97 2.69 -9.05
C ILE A 141 33.74 1.84 -8.74
N LEU A 142 33.90 0.77 -7.93
CA LEU A 142 32.79 -0.13 -7.58
C LEU A 142 31.67 0.60 -6.83
N PHE A 143 32.02 1.53 -5.92
CA PHE A 143 31.02 2.32 -5.22
C PHE A 143 30.25 3.23 -6.19
N ILE A 144 30.98 3.96 -7.05
CA ILE A 144 30.36 4.84 -8.05
C ILE A 144 29.48 4.02 -9.01
N ALA A 145 30.00 2.88 -9.48
CA ALA A 145 29.24 1.99 -10.37
C ALA A 145 27.96 1.47 -9.69
N ALA A 146 28.01 1.11 -8.40
CA ALA A 146 26.82 0.69 -7.66
C ALA A 146 25.79 1.82 -7.54
N MET A 147 26.22 3.07 -7.31
CA MET A 147 25.33 4.22 -7.26
C MET A 147 24.73 4.53 -8.65
N LEU A 148 25.55 4.53 -9.70
CA LEU A 148 25.07 4.74 -11.07
C LEU A 148 24.09 3.64 -11.51
N LEU A 149 24.35 2.40 -11.13
CA LEU A 149 23.46 1.29 -11.43
C LEU A 149 22.07 1.48 -10.83
N ILE A 150 21.99 1.87 -9.55
CA ILE A 150 20.68 2.05 -8.92
C ILE A 150 19.96 3.29 -9.46
N PHE A 151 20.66 4.38 -9.76
CA PHE A 151 20.07 5.58 -10.37
C PHE A 151 19.53 5.25 -11.77
N GLY A 152 20.32 4.57 -12.62
CA GLY A 152 19.87 4.14 -13.94
C GLY A 152 18.67 3.18 -13.87
N ARG A 153 18.68 2.27 -12.89
CA ARG A 153 17.56 1.36 -12.67
C ARG A 153 16.27 2.07 -12.27
N SER A 154 16.36 3.17 -11.53
CA SER A 154 15.18 3.94 -11.16
C SER A 154 14.52 4.66 -12.35
N PHE A 155 15.19 4.78 -13.50
CA PHE A 155 14.59 5.26 -14.74
C PHE A 155 13.92 4.18 -15.59
N SER A 156 14.39 2.94 -15.51
CA SER A 156 14.05 1.88 -16.49
C SER A 156 13.09 0.82 -15.96
N THR A 157 12.92 0.68 -14.66
CA THR A 157 12.13 -0.40 -14.05
C THR A 157 11.23 0.09 -12.95
N THR A 158 10.40 -0.82 -12.47
CA THR A 158 9.49 -0.55 -11.36
C THR A 158 10.25 -0.03 -10.15
N GLN A 159 9.76 1.04 -9.63
CA GLN A 159 10.27 1.72 -8.44
C GLN A 159 9.63 1.16 -7.17
N GLU A 160 8.90 0.04 -7.26
CA GLU A 160 8.23 -0.62 -6.15
C GLU A 160 9.11 -0.65 -4.89
N HIS A 161 10.36 -1.10 -5.04
CA HIS A 161 11.28 -1.20 -3.90
C HIS A 161 11.77 0.15 -3.35
N GLY A 162 11.69 1.21 -4.12
CA GLY A 162 12.04 2.58 -3.70
C GLY A 162 10.85 3.37 -3.15
N ILE A 163 9.64 3.05 -3.63
CA ILE A 163 8.38 3.65 -3.16
C ILE A 163 7.87 2.88 -1.93
N SER A 164 7.99 1.56 -1.92
CA SER A 164 7.52 0.69 -0.84
C SER A 164 8.55 -0.38 -0.50
N PRO A 165 9.65 -0.03 0.22
CA PRO A 165 10.65 -1.01 0.60
C PRO A 165 10.06 -2.08 1.52
N LYS A 166 10.28 -3.35 1.19
CA LYS A 166 9.72 -4.47 1.96
C LYS A 166 10.23 -4.49 3.40
N PRO A 167 9.40 -4.82 4.40
CA PRO A 167 9.82 -4.92 5.80
C PRO A 167 11.01 -5.87 6.01
N THR A 168 11.11 -6.93 5.19
CA THR A 168 12.23 -7.90 5.20
C THR A 168 13.56 -7.36 4.63
N TYR A 169 13.61 -6.13 4.11
CA TYR A 169 14.87 -5.54 3.69
C TYR A 169 15.64 -5.02 4.89
N SER A 170 16.99 -5.24 4.91
CA SER A 170 17.83 -4.50 5.84
C SER A 170 17.75 -3.00 5.57
N ARG A 171 18.01 -2.17 6.58
CA ARG A 171 18.00 -0.70 6.46
C ARG A 171 18.91 -0.21 5.33
N VAL A 172 20.07 -0.83 5.14
CA VAL A 172 20.99 -0.51 4.04
C VAL A 172 20.36 -0.83 2.69
N LYS A 173 19.71 -1.99 2.55
CA LYS A 173 19.04 -2.38 1.30
C LYS A 173 17.83 -1.50 1.01
N ALA A 174 17.01 -1.24 2.01
CA ALA A 174 15.86 -0.35 1.88
C ALA A 174 16.31 1.04 1.39
N ASN A 175 17.34 1.59 2.04
CA ASN A 175 17.89 2.88 1.63
C ASN A 175 18.53 2.85 0.24
N TYR A 176 19.19 1.78 -0.15
CA TYR A 176 19.79 1.66 -1.49
C TYR A 176 18.73 1.88 -2.58
N PHE A 177 17.56 1.27 -2.43
CA PHE A 177 16.46 1.46 -3.38
C PHE A 177 15.77 2.81 -3.22
N SER A 178 15.41 3.22 -2.01
CA SER A 178 14.66 4.46 -1.78
C SER A 178 15.50 5.70 -2.11
N PHE A 179 16.75 5.75 -1.70
CA PHE A 179 17.65 6.86 -2.04
C PHE A 179 18.00 6.87 -3.53
N GLY A 180 18.20 5.67 -4.13
CA GLY A 180 18.39 5.54 -5.57
C GLY A 180 17.19 6.07 -6.35
N TYR A 181 15.97 5.74 -5.93
CA TYR A 181 14.75 6.27 -6.53
C TYR A 181 14.61 7.78 -6.31
N PHE A 182 14.91 8.27 -5.12
CA PHE A 182 14.90 9.70 -4.84
C PHE A 182 15.83 10.46 -5.79
N VAL A 183 17.11 10.07 -5.85
CA VAL A 183 18.11 10.80 -6.67
C VAL A 183 17.92 10.57 -8.16
N GLY A 184 17.58 9.35 -8.57
CA GLY A 184 17.44 8.99 -9.98
C GLY A 184 16.10 9.37 -10.61
N ARG A 185 15.06 9.55 -9.81
CA ARG A 185 13.70 9.78 -10.33
C ARG A 185 13.03 10.99 -9.70
N VAL A 186 12.83 11.00 -8.37
CA VAL A 186 12.05 12.04 -7.71
C VAL A 186 12.72 13.41 -7.85
N LEU A 187 13.99 13.52 -7.48
CA LEU A 187 14.72 14.79 -7.47
C LEU A 187 14.82 15.43 -8.87
N PRO A 188 15.20 14.71 -9.95
CA PRO A 188 15.21 15.28 -11.28
C PRO A 188 13.83 15.78 -11.75
N TYR A 189 12.78 14.99 -11.48
CA TYR A 189 11.42 15.38 -11.87
C TYR A 189 10.94 16.64 -11.16
N GLN A 190 11.29 16.79 -9.88
CA GLN A 190 10.91 17.96 -9.10
C GLN A 190 11.75 19.22 -9.42
N LEU A 191 13.04 19.04 -9.73
CA LEU A 191 13.92 20.17 -10.03
C LEU A 191 13.78 20.70 -11.45
N PHE A 192 13.47 19.83 -12.41
CA PHE A 192 13.44 20.16 -13.83
C PHE A 192 12.05 20.16 -14.44
N ASP A 193 11.01 19.96 -13.61
CA ASP A 193 9.60 19.87 -14.03
C ASP A 193 9.39 18.89 -15.21
N LEU A 194 10.00 17.73 -15.08
CA LEU A 194 9.97 16.71 -16.13
C LEU A 194 8.66 15.90 -16.14
N SER A 195 7.85 16.02 -15.09
CA SER A 195 6.57 15.34 -15.04
C SER A 195 5.54 16.10 -15.86
N LYS A 196 4.99 15.45 -16.89
CA LYS A 196 3.87 15.98 -17.67
C LYS A 196 2.51 15.71 -17.00
N ILE A 197 2.49 14.93 -15.91
CA ILE A 197 1.29 14.65 -15.14
C ILE A 197 1.22 15.68 -14.01
N PRO A 198 0.16 16.51 -13.97
CA PRO A 198 0.04 17.52 -12.93
C PRO A 198 -0.06 16.86 -11.56
N VAL A 199 0.57 17.47 -10.57
CA VAL A 199 0.44 17.04 -9.17
C VAL A 199 -1.00 17.22 -8.74
N PHE A 200 -1.60 16.16 -8.20
CA PHE A 200 -2.91 16.26 -7.57
C PHE A 200 -2.75 16.68 -6.12
N LYS A 201 -3.35 17.81 -5.77
CA LYS A 201 -3.45 18.30 -4.40
C LYS A 201 -4.71 19.15 -4.25
N GLN A 202 -5.49 18.84 -3.24
CA GLN A 202 -6.64 19.64 -2.84
C GLN A 202 -6.66 19.78 -1.31
N PRO A 203 -7.19 20.88 -0.77
CA PRO A 203 -7.31 21.07 0.67
C PRO A 203 -8.30 20.08 1.28
N ALA A 204 -8.23 19.93 2.60
CA ALA A 204 -9.20 19.16 3.35
C ALA A 204 -10.62 19.73 3.12
N PRO A 205 -11.61 18.86 2.88
CA PRO A 205 -12.98 19.31 2.66
C PRO A 205 -13.58 19.88 3.95
N SER A 206 -14.43 20.88 3.81
CA SER A 206 -15.13 21.48 4.94
C SER A 206 -16.20 20.54 5.49
N LYS A 207 -16.40 20.56 6.81
CA LYS A 207 -17.53 19.85 7.43
C LYS A 207 -18.82 20.59 7.13
N ILE A 208 -19.84 19.86 6.63
CA ILE A 208 -21.18 20.38 6.37
C ILE A 208 -22.25 19.83 7.34
N GLY A 209 -21.87 18.82 8.12
CA GLY A 209 -22.77 18.19 9.09
C GLY A 209 -22.10 17.03 9.81
N GLN A 210 -22.92 16.26 10.47
CA GLN A 210 -22.54 14.96 11.01
C GLN A 210 -22.57 13.90 9.91
N GLY A 211 -21.86 12.80 10.08
CA GLY A 211 -21.99 11.66 9.19
C GLY A 211 -23.42 11.15 9.08
N SER A 212 -23.85 10.82 7.88
CA SER A 212 -25.23 10.51 7.54
C SER A 212 -25.70 9.17 8.12
N VAL A 213 -24.78 8.25 8.41
CA VAL A 213 -25.07 6.94 9.02
C VAL A 213 -24.10 6.64 10.17
N GLN A 214 -24.54 5.77 11.07
CA GLN A 214 -23.74 5.33 12.21
C GLN A 214 -22.62 4.36 11.81
N ASN A 215 -22.92 3.44 10.90
CA ASN A 215 -21.99 2.40 10.48
C ASN A 215 -21.74 2.46 8.98
N ILE A 216 -20.49 2.56 8.58
CA ILE A 216 -20.05 2.42 7.20
C ILE A 216 -19.19 1.17 7.13
N VAL A 217 -19.63 0.17 6.37
CA VAL A 217 -18.94 -1.11 6.21
C VAL A 217 -18.53 -1.27 4.75
N LEU A 218 -17.24 -1.30 4.51
CA LEU A 218 -16.63 -1.52 3.21
C LEU A 218 -15.93 -2.88 3.20
N ILE A 219 -16.37 -3.79 2.34
CA ILE A 219 -15.55 -4.92 1.94
C ILE A 219 -14.67 -4.47 0.78
N MET A 220 -13.37 -4.46 0.99
CA MET A 220 -12.38 -4.23 -0.06
C MET A 220 -11.86 -5.58 -0.54
N GLY A 221 -12.33 -6.01 -1.70
CA GLY A 221 -11.88 -7.21 -2.38
C GLY A 221 -10.47 -7.06 -2.94
N GLU A 222 -9.91 -8.15 -3.40
CA GLU A 222 -8.60 -8.23 -4.04
C GLU A 222 -8.73 -8.96 -5.37
N SER A 223 -8.26 -8.35 -6.47
CA SER A 223 -8.15 -8.96 -7.79
C SER A 223 -9.47 -9.51 -8.37
N ALA A 224 -10.64 -9.03 -7.95
CA ALA A 224 -11.94 -9.52 -8.39
C ALA A 224 -12.48 -8.72 -9.59
N ALA A 225 -12.68 -9.43 -10.73
CA ALA A 225 -13.23 -8.85 -11.96
C ALA A 225 -14.40 -9.64 -12.52
N HIS A 226 -14.32 -10.94 -12.48
CA HIS A 226 -15.18 -11.86 -13.26
C HIS A 226 -16.50 -12.14 -12.54
N LEU A 227 -17.56 -11.45 -12.95
CA LEU A 227 -18.92 -11.73 -12.50
C LEU A 227 -19.83 -12.04 -13.69
N LYS A 228 -20.65 -13.09 -13.57
CA LYS A 228 -21.62 -13.47 -14.60
C LYS A 228 -22.54 -12.33 -15.00
N LEU A 229 -23.00 -11.57 -14.03
CA LEU A 229 -23.89 -10.43 -14.26
C LEU A 229 -23.25 -9.29 -15.08
N PHE A 230 -21.92 -9.32 -15.25
CA PHE A 230 -21.18 -8.40 -16.12
C PHE A 230 -20.71 -9.05 -17.42
N GLY A 231 -21.23 -10.25 -17.74
CA GLY A 231 -20.93 -10.93 -18.99
C GLY A 231 -19.76 -11.91 -18.95
N TYR A 232 -19.21 -12.21 -17.77
CA TYR A 232 -18.12 -13.18 -17.61
C TYR A 232 -18.66 -14.59 -17.30
N GLY A 233 -18.20 -15.55 -18.04
CA GLY A 233 -18.27 -16.99 -17.78
C GLY A 233 -19.58 -17.53 -17.18
N ARG A 234 -19.43 -18.41 -16.19
CA ARG A 234 -20.52 -19.05 -15.45
C ARG A 234 -20.95 -18.25 -14.24
N GLU A 235 -22.06 -18.64 -13.61
CA GLU A 235 -22.54 -18.04 -12.37
C GLU A 235 -21.59 -18.33 -11.22
N THR A 236 -20.86 -17.30 -10.81
CA THR A 236 -19.92 -17.36 -9.68
C THR A 236 -20.42 -16.60 -8.47
N SER A 237 -21.40 -15.72 -8.65
CA SER A 237 -21.87 -14.76 -7.65
C SER A 237 -23.39 -14.73 -7.55
N PRO A 238 -24.02 -15.86 -7.14
CA PRO A 238 -25.47 -15.97 -7.10
C PRO A 238 -26.12 -14.95 -6.15
N PHE A 239 -25.48 -14.61 -5.03
CA PHE A 239 -26.00 -13.60 -4.12
C PHE A 239 -26.01 -12.20 -4.77
N LEU A 240 -24.91 -11.79 -5.42
CA LEU A 240 -24.87 -10.49 -6.12
C LEU A 240 -25.87 -10.44 -7.28
N THR A 241 -26.08 -11.56 -7.99
CA THR A 241 -27.12 -11.66 -9.01
C THR A 241 -28.50 -11.46 -8.43
N GLN A 242 -28.83 -12.12 -7.31
CA GLN A 242 -30.08 -11.93 -6.58
C GLN A 242 -30.22 -10.49 -6.06
N LEU A 243 -29.15 -9.95 -5.47
CA LEU A 243 -29.13 -8.60 -4.92
C LEU A 243 -29.39 -7.55 -6.01
N SER A 244 -28.85 -7.72 -7.20
CA SER A 244 -29.07 -6.82 -8.35
C SER A 244 -30.54 -6.70 -8.78
N GLN A 245 -31.34 -7.70 -8.43
CA GLN A 245 -32.77 -7.80 -8.77
C GLN A 245 -33.69 -7.45 -7.57
N ALA A 246 -33.12 -7.09 -6.43
CA ALA A 246 -33.90 -6.85 -5.21
C ALA A 246 -34.77 -5.58 -5.32
N ASP A 247 -35.96 -5.66 -4.76
CA ASP A 247 -36.96 -4.55 -4.80
C ASP A 247 -36.46 -3.26 -4.14
N PHE A 248 -35.55 -3.35 -3.17
CA PHE A 248 -34.96 -2.21 -2.48
C PHE A 248 -33.86 -1.51 -3.30
N LYS A 249 -33.61 -1.98 -4.55
CA LYS A 249 -32.78 -1.34 -5.58
C LYS A 249 -31.38 -0.93 -5.10
N PRO A 250 -30.55 -1.86 -4.66
CA PRO A 250 -29.16 -1.57 -4.39
C PRO A 250 -28.43 -1.18 -5.68
N ILE A 251 -27.35 -0.42 -5.55
CA ILE A 251 -26.44 -0.19 -6.68
C ILE A 251 -25.58 -1.45 -6.83
N VAL A 252 -25.68 -2.11 -7.96
CA VAL A 252 -24.79 -3.23 -8.35
C VAL A 252 -24.31 -2.96 -9.77
N LYS A 253 -23.04 -2.59 -9.92
CA LYS A 253 -22.46 -2.09 -11.18
C LYS A 253 -21.00 -2.52 -11.33
N GLN A 254 -20.45 -2.29 -12.52
CA GLN A 254 -19.00 -2.23 -12.71
C GLN A 254 -18.46 -0.86 -12.33
N SER A 255 -17.19 -0.85 -11.91
CA SER A 255 -16.43 0.35 -11.63
C SER A 255 -15.04 0.23 -12.25
N TYR A 256 -14.51 1.35 -12.72
CA TYR A 256 -13.08 1.47 -12.99
C TYR A 256 -12.35 1.54 -11.66
N SER A 257 -11.35 0.68 -11.46
CA SER A 257 -10.46 0.74 -10.29
C SER A 257 -9.60 2.00 -10.32
N ALA A 258 -9.08 2.41 -9.17
CA ALA A 258 -8.19 3.58 -9.11
C ALA A 258 -6.84 3.32 -9.81
N ALA A 259 -6.40 2.06 -9.84
CA ALA A 259 -5.16 1.67 -10.50
C ALA A 259 -5.16 0.17 -10.86
N LEU A 260 -4.11 -0.26 -11.58
CA LEU A 260 -3.93 -1.63 -12.05
C LEU A 260 -3.28 -2.57 -11.02
N MET A 261 -2.88 -2.06 -9.85
CA MET A 261 -2.14 -2.81 -8.80
C MET A 261 -2.55 -2.33 -7.42
N THR A 262 -2.63 -3.24 -6.46
CA THR A 262 -2.97 -2.98 -5.05
C THR A 262 -2.14 -1.84 -4.44
N ALA A 263 -0.82 -1.85 -4.69
CA ALA A 263 0.11 -0.85 -4.15
C ALA A 263 -0.18 0.60 -4.59
N VAL A 264 -0.97 0.79 -5.64
CA VAL A 264 -1.38 2.10 -6.18
C VAL A 264 -2.87 2.33 -5.96
N SER A 265 -3.68 1.30 -6.16
CA SER A 265 -5.14 1.42 -6.10
C SER A 265 -5.64 1.73 -4.68
N LEU A 266 -5.17 1.00 -3.66
CA LEU A 266 -5.62 1.24 -2.29
C LEU A 266 -5.23 2.65 -1.78
N PRO A 267 -3.95 3.11 -1.92
CA PRO A 267 -3.63 4.48 -1.55
C PRO A 267 -4.47 5.53 -2.30
N SER A 268 -4.69 5.35 -3.60
CA SER A 268 -5.49 6.27 -4.41
C SER A 268 -6.95 6.29 -3.96
N PHE A 269 -7.54 5.12 -3.71
CA PHE A 269 -8.91 4.99 -3.23
C PHE A 269 -9.10 5.65 -1.87
N PHE A 270 -8.29 5.29 -0.86
CA PHE A 270 -8.46 5.81 0.50
C PHE A 270 -8.10 7.28 0.66
N ASN A 271 -7.44 7.89 -0.32
CA ASN A 271 -7.16 9.33 -0.35
C ASN A 271 -7.96 10.08 -1.45
N ALA A 272 -8.95 9.43 -2.05
CA ALA A 272 -9.84 9.99 -3.09
C ALA A 272 -9.09 10.67 -4.25
N ILE A 273 -8.03 10.03 -4.76
CA ILE A 273 -7.17 10.56 -5.81
C ILE A 273 -7.73 10.19 -7.18
N PRO A 274 -8.00 11.16 -8.06
CA PRO A 274 -8.65 10.92 -9.36
C PRO A 274 -7.72 10.45 -10.46
N HIS A 275 -6.42 10.70 -10.34
CA HIS A 275 -5.42 10.39 -11.36
C HIS A 275 -4.03 10.20 -10.74
N ALA A 276 -3.07 9.74 -11.52
CA ALA A 276 -1.69 9.59 -11.08
C ALA A 276 -1.08 10.91 -10.54
N ASN A 277 0.05 10.78 -9.86
CA ASN A 277 0.78 11.88 -9.22
C ASN A 277 0.02 12.54 -8.05
N GLY A 278 -0.72 11.73 -7.29
CA GLY A 278 -1.44 12.14 -6.07
C GLY A 278 -0.63 11.99 -4.78
N TYR A 279 0.66 11.90 -4.85
CA TYR A 279 1.48 11.58 -3.69
C TYR A 279 1.47 12.68 -2.62
N GLU A 280 1.45 13.96 -3.01
CA GLU A 280 1.33 15.07 -2.06
C GLU A 280 -0.01 14.99 -1.30
N GLN A 281 -1.07 14.57 -1.96
CA GLN A 281 -2.38 14.33 -1.34
C GLN A 281 -2.34 13.21 -0.30
N ILE A 282 -1.67 12.10 -0.62
CA ILE A 282 -1.47 11.00 0.34
C ILE A 282 -0.69 11.48 1.56
N SER A 283 0.34 12.29 1.35
CA SER A 283 1.22 12.76 2.43
C SER A 283 0.52 13.73 3.38
N SER A 284 -0.27 14.65 2.85
CA SER A 284 -1.09 15.56 3.66
C SER A 284 -2.22 14.81 4.38
N GLY A 285 -2.79 13.80 3.71
CA GLY A 285 -3.96 13.06 4.16
C GLY A 285 -5.24 13.90 4.19
N ASP A 286 -5.26 15.04 3.46
CA ASP A 286 -6.37 15.99 3.52
C ASP A 286 -7.71 15.38 3.09
N THR A 287 -7.68 14.39 2.21
CA THR A 287 -8.86 13.64 1.77
C THR A 287 -8.84 12.17 2.20
N ASN A 288 -8.00 11.83 3.17
CA ASN A 288 -7.94 10.44 3.64
C ASN A 288 -9.22 10.05 4.39
N ILE A 289 -9.89 9.01 3.92
CA ILE A 289 -11.21 8.60 4.44
C ILE A 289 -11.12 8.21 5.92
N PHE A 290 -10.07 7.50 6.37
CA PHE A 290 -9.88 7.14 7.79
C PHE A 290 -9.70 8.39 8.67
N ARG A 291 -8.88 9.36 8.22
CA ARG A 291 -8.72 10.64 8.92
C ARG A 291 -10.06 11.36 9.06
N LEU A 292 -10.77 11.52 7.95
CA LEU A 292 -12.04 12.23 7.92
C LEU A 292 -13.12 11.53 8.76
N ALA A 293 -13.17 10.20 8.71
CA ALA A 293 -14.05 9.40 9.57
C ALA A 293 -13.73 9.65 11.05
N LYS A 294 -12.47 9.58 11.44
CA LYS A 294 -12.02 9.83 12.81
C LYS A 294 -12.37 11.25 13.30
N GLU A 295 -12.18 12.26 12.46
CA GLU A 295 -12.54 13.65 12.76
C GLU A 295 -14.08 13.86 12.93
N GLN A 296 -14.89 12.95 12.39
CA GLN A 296 -16.35 12.91 12.58
C GLN A 296 -16.78 12.00 13.75
N GLY A 297 -15.82 11.49 14.52
CA GLY A 297 -16.09 10.66 15.70
C GLY A 297 -16.40 9.20 15.39
N TYR A 298 -16.02 8.72 14.21
CA TYR A 298 -16.06 7.30 13.91
C TYR A 298 -14.82 6.59 14.48
N GLU A 299 -15.04 5.44 15.07
CA GLU A 299 -14.00 4.47 15.38
C GLU A 299 -13.62 3.75 14.09
N THR A 300 -12.34 3.64 13.78
CA THR A 300 -11.87 3.20 12.46
C THR A 300 -11.22 1.83 12.53
N TYR A 301 -11.65 0.94 11.65
CA TYR A 301 -11.23 -0.47 11.61
C TYR A 301 -10.66 -0.81 10.24
N PHE A 302 -9.53 -1.49 10.22
CA PHE A 302 -8.97 -2.10 9.02
C PHE A 302 -8.50 -3.52 9.35
N TYR A 303 -9.29 -4.49 8.95
CA TYR A 303 -9.01 -5.92 9.14
C TYR A 303 -8.63 -6.52 7.80
N SER A 304 -7.39 -7.00 7.68
CA SER A 304 -6.85 -7.51 6.42
C SER A 304 -6.53 -9.00 6.52
N ALA A 305 -6.95 -9.74 5.52
CA ALA A 305 -6.57 -11.14 5.34
C ALA A 305 -5.23 -11.30 4.62
N GLN A 306 -4.64 -10.22 4.11
CA GLN A 306 -3.35 -10.23 3.42
C GLN A 306 -2.17 -10.18 4.40
N ALA A 307 -1.10 -10.87 4.05
CA ALA A 307 0.14 -10.92 4.81
C ALA A 307 0.70 -9.52 5.08
N GLU A 308 1.30 -9.34 6.26
CA GLU A 308 1.85 -8.03 6.66
C GLU A 308 2.89 -7.50 5.66
N ASN A 309 3.71 -8.38 5.10
CA ASN A 309 4.73 -8.00 4.12
C ASN A 309 4.16 -7.61 2.74
N GLU A 310 2.93 -8.04 2.41
CA GLU A 310 2.20 -7.61 1.21
C GLU A 310 1.56 -6.23 1.43
N MET A 311 1.25 -5.88 2.69
CA MET A 311 0.62 -4.64 3.10
C MET A 311 1.63 -3.54 3.54
N ALA A 312 2.82 -3.52 2.95
CA ALA A 312 3.82 -2.47 3.20
C ALA A 312 3.31 -1.04 2.89
N ILE A 313 2.22 -0.94 2.12
CA ILE A 313 1.56 0.32 1.72
C ILE A 313 0.60 0.89 2.78
N LEU A 314 0.41 0.24 3.93
CA LEU A 314 -0.55 0.69 4.96
C LEU A 314 -0.37 2.14 5.38
N ASN A 315 0.87 2.65 5.38
CA ASN A 315 1.09 4.06 5.68
C ASN A 315 0.51 5.00 4.62
N LEU A 316 0.54 4.60 3.35
CA LEU A 316 -0.06 5.35 2.26
C LEU A 316 -1.59 5.27 2.28
N ILE A 317 -2.14 4.19 2.85
CA ILE A 317 -3.58 4.02 3.09
C ILE A 317 -4.05 4.88 4.25
N GLY A 318 -3.19 5.16 5.24
CA GLY A 318 -3.53 5.97 6.40
C GLY A 318 -3.46 5.25 7.75
N LYS A 319 -2.50 4.33 7.93
CA LYS A 319 -2.30 3.52 9.16
C LYS A 319 -2.44 4.34 10.46
N LYS A 320 -1.92 5.57 10.48
CA LYS A 320 -1.95 6.44 11.67
C LYS A 320 -3.36 6.89 12.11
N TRP A 321 -4.35 6.73 11.26
CA TRP A 321 -5.76 7.06 11.52
C TRP A 321 -6.65 5.84 11.70
N ILE A 322 -6.09 4.64 11.71
CA ILE A 322 -6.79 3.38 11.94
C ILE A 322 -6.65 3.04 13.43
N ASP A 323 -7.78 2.97 14.14
CA ASP A 323 -7.80 2.64 15.58
C ASP A 323 -7.60 1.14 15.81
N HIS A 324 -8.23 0.31 14.97
CA HIS A 324 -8.19 -1.15 15.08
C HIS A 324 -7.63 -1.77 13.81
N LEU A 325 -6.33 -2.02 13.82
CA LEU A 325 -5.64 -2.72 12.74
C LEU A 325 -5.42 -4.18 13.12
N ILE A 326 -5.99 -5.11 12.35
CA ILE A 326 -5.75 -6.54 12.50
C ILE A 326 -5.30 -7.10 11.14
N GLN A 327 -4.19 -7.83 11.17
CA GLN A 327 -3.59 -8.56 10.06
C GLN A 327 -3.30 -10.00 10.52
N PRO A 328 -2.92 -10.93 9.64
CA PRO A 328 -2.68 -12.32 10.00
C PRO A 328 -1.79 -12.56 11.24
N PRO A 329 -0.69 -11.82 11.48
CA PRO A 329 0.15 -12.05 12.66
C PRO A 329 -0.57 -11.85 14.00
N GLN A 330 -1.56 -10.93 14.08
CA GLN A 330 -2.35 -10.72 15.29
C GLN A 330 -3.29 -11.89 15.60
N LEU A 331 -3.50 -12.80 14.64
CA LEU A 331 -4.30 -14.02 14.77
C LEU A 331 -3.45 -15.30 14.82
N GLY A 332 -2.13 -15.16 14.98
CA GLY A 332 -1.20 -16.28 15.15
C GLY A 332 -0.62 -16.84 13.85
N TYR A 333 -0.84 -16.19 12.71
CA TYR A 333 -0.20 -16.52 11.44
C TYR A 333 1.22 -15.91 11.38
N GLY A 334 2.08 -16.43 10.52
CA GLY A 334 3.39 -15.82 10.27
C GLY A 334 3.26 -14.47 9.53
N ASN A 335 4.30 -13.63 9.61
CA ASN A 335 4.30 -12.30 8.97
C ASN A 335 4.20 -12.36 7.43
N GLY A 336 4.62 -13.47 6.83
CA GLY A 336 4.52 -13.73 5.39
C GLY A 336 3.31 -14.57 5.00
N ASP A 337 2.44 -14.91 5.94
CA ASP A 337 1.30 -15.78 5.70
C ASP A 337 0.03 -14.95 5.52
N ASN A 338 -0.72 -15.28 4.49
CA ASN A 338 -2.08 -14.82 4.31
C ASN A 338 -3.03 -15.68 5.16
N MET A 339 -4.18 -15.14 5.53
CA MET A 339 -5.23 -15.91 6.19
C MET A 339 -6.48 -16.04 5.31
N PRO A 340 -7.30 -17.09 5.54
CA PRO A 340 -8.60 -17.19 4.87
C PRO A 340 -9.52 -16.01 5.19
N ASP A 341 -10.25 -15.51 4.18
CA ASP A 341 -11.13 -14.33 4.32
C ASP A 341 -12.23 -14.51 5.37
N GLU A 342 -12.72 -15.74 5.58
CA GLU A 342 -13.71 -16.04 6.62
C GLU A 342 -13.22 -15.75 8.04
N LYS A 343 -11.92 -15.58 8.26
CA LYS A 343 -11.37 -15.16 9.56
C LYS A 343 -11.69 -13.69 9.87
N LEU A 344 -12.08 -12.90 8.88
CA LEU A 344 -12.54 -11.53 9.07
C LEU A 344 -13.94 -11.46 9.71
N LEU A 345 -14.80 -12.47 9.47
CA LEU A 345 -16.17 -12.50 9.96
C LEU A 345 -16.28 -12.48 11.50
N PRO A 346 -15.57 -13.36 12.25
CA PRO A 346 -15.59 -13.31 13.72
C PRO A 346 -15.02 -12.01 14.31
N LEU A 347 -14.18 -11.28 13.56
CA LEU A 347 -13.70 -9.97 13.99
C LEU A 347 -14.79 -8.92 13.81
N PHE A 348 -15.49 -8.97 12.69
CA PHE A 348 -16.64 -8.09 12.43
C PHE A 348 -17.77 -8.33 13.44
N ASP A 349 -18.08 -9.60 13.80
CA ASP A 349 -19.10 -9.98 14.79
C ASP A 349 -18.86 -9.37 16.19
N LYS A 350 -17.61 -9.06 16.53
CA LYS A 350 -17.26 -8.48 17.84
C LYS A 350 -17.49 -6.97 17.91
N ILE A 351 -17.75 -6.31 16.78
CA ILE A 351 -18.00 -4.86 16.75
C ILE A 351 -19.46 -4.63 17.16
N ASN A 352 -19.67 -3.83 18.21
CA ASN A 352 -21.02 -3.50 18.64
C ASN A 352 -21.61 -2.37 17.77
N LEU A 353 -22.23 -2.73 16.66
CA LEU A 353 -22.80 -1.79 15.69
C LEU A 353 -23.96 -0.93 16.23
N GLN A 354 -24.47 -1.24 17.43
CA GLN A 354 -25.55 -0.45 18.07
C GLN A 354 -25.03 0.71 18.93
N GLN A 355 -23.72 0.77 19.19
CA GLN A 355 -23.12 1.80 20.03
C GLN A 355 -21.95 2.45 19.31
N GLY A 356 -21.93 3.79 19.27
CA GLY A 356 -20.87 4.53 18.60
C GLY A 356 -21.07 4.68 17.10
N LYS A 357 -20.06 5.18 16.43
CA LYS A 357 -19.99 5.31 14.97
C LYS A 357 -18.79 4.52 14.48
N HIS A 358 -18.94 3.75 13.42
CA HIS A 358 -17.87 2.86 12.94
C HIS A 358 -17.65 3.03 11.44
N PHE A 359 -16.39 3.19 11.06
CA PHE A 359 -15.92 3.05 9.69
C PHE A 359 -15.07 1.78 9.61
N ILE A 360 -15.62 0.73 9.00
CA ILE A 360 -15.08 -0.63 9.03
C ILE A 360 -14.67 -1.02 7.62
N VAL A 361 -13.41 -1.43 7.47
CA VAL A 361 -12.89 -2.00 6.23
C VAL A 361 -12.49 -3.45 6.48
N LEU A 362 -13.13 -4.36 5.75
CA LEU A 362 -12.78 -5.78 5.69
C LEU A 362 -12.01 -6.02 4.39
N HIS A 363 -10.70 -6.13 4.48
CA HIS A 363 -9.81 -6.26 3.33
C HIS A 363 -9.47 -7.72 3.07
N GLN A 364 -9.94 -8.23 1.95
CA GLN A 364 -9.81 -9.65 1.59
C GLN A 364 -8.41 -9.99 1.06
N ARG A 365 -8.07 -11.29 1.15
CA ARG A 365 -7.08 -11.93 0.30
C ARG A 365 -7.69 -12.23 -1.08
N GLY A 366 -8.98 -12.46 -1.11
CA GLY A 366 -9.82 -12.51 -2.30
C GLY A 366 -9.30 -13.45 -3.38
N SER A 367 -9.25 -12.91 -4.59
CA SER A 367 -8.86 -13.62 -5.81
C SER A 367 -7.40 -13.42 -6.20
N HIS A 368 -6.53 -13.11 -5.24
CA HIS A 368 -5.09 -12.99 -5.50
C HIS A 368 -4.42 -14.36 -5.76
N VAL A 369 -3.44 -14.39 -6.62
CA VAL A 369 -2.62 -15.58 -6.94
C VAL A 369 -1.80 -16.02 -5.70
N PRO A 370 -1.62 -17.34 -5.47
CA PRO A 370 -2.18 -18.49 -6.21
C PRO A 370 -3.65 -18.73 -5.85
N TYR A 371 -4.50 -18.81 -6.87
CA TYR A 371 -5.95 -18.97 -6.67
C TYR A 371 -6.30 -20.21 -5.89
N GLY A 372 -7.21 -20.07 -4.96
CA GLY A 372 -7.74 -21.19 -4.18
C GLY A 372 -6.79 -21.79 -3.14
N ALA A 373 -5.60 -21.21 -2.92
CA ALA A 373 -4.62 -21.73 -1.95
C ALA A 373 -5.16 -21.76 -0.51
N LEU A 374 -6.08 -20.85 -0.17
CA LEU A 374 -6.67 -20.74 1.16
C LEU A 374 -8.12 -21.28 1.23
N LEU A 375 -8.66 -21.78 0.11
CA LEU A 375 -9.99 -22.35 0.07
C LEU A 375 -10.02 -23.76 0.66
N GLN A 376 -11.08 -24.06 1.40
CA GLN A 376 -11.35 -25.39 1.88
C GLN A 376 -11.90 -26.28 0.74
N PRO A 377 -11.83 -27.61 0.82
CA PRO A 377 -12.33 -28.49 -0.23
C PRO A 377 -13.79 -28.23 -0.64
N GLN A 378 -14.67 -27.90 0.30
CA GLN A 378 -16.07 -27.57 0.04
C GLN A 378 -16.30 -26.25 -0.70
N ASP A 379 -15.32 -25.33 -0.68
CA ASP A 379 -15.40 -24.04 -1.39
C ASP A 379 -15.05 -24.17 -2.88
N LYS A 380 -14.49 -25.33 -3.30
CA LYS A 380 -14.03 -25.59 -4.66
C LYS A 380 -15.14 -26.15 -5.56
N VAL A 381 -16.27 -25.45 -5.58
CA VAL A 381 -17.52 -25.89 -6.23
C VAL A 381 -17.41 -26.04 -7.75
N PHE A 382 -16.45 -25.36 -8.38
CA PHE A 382 -16.19 -25.42 -9.82
C PHE A 382 -15.06 -26.37 -10.20
N GLY A 383 -14.46 -27.07 -9.21
CA GLY A 383 -13.28 -27.89 -9.41
C GLY A 383 -11.98 -27.08 -9.51
N GLU A 384 -10.91 -27.72 -9.96
CA GLU A 384 -9.57 -27.14 -10.05
C GLU A 384 -8.84 -27.55 -11.34
N ALA A 385 -9.58 -27.92 -12.39
CA ALA A 385 -9.02 -28.49 -13.63
C ALA A 385 -8.15 -27.47 -14.38
N ASN A 386 -8.46 -26.17 -14.28
CA ASN A 386 -7.71 -25.10 -14.92
C ASN A 386 -7.68 -23.84 -14.02
N ILE A 387 -6.99 -22.82 -14.48
CA ILE A 387 -6.81 -21.56 -13.75
C ILE A 387 -8.16 -20.83 -13.55
N VAL A 388 -9.04 -20.86 -14.54
CA VAL A 388 -10.35 -20.20 -14.46
C VAL A 388 -11.22 -20.86 -13.38
N ASP A 389 -11.24 -22.21 -13.29
CA ASP A 389 -11.98 -22.91 -12.25
C ASP A 389 -11.51 -22.49 -10.85
N LYS A 390 -10.19 -22.40 -10.65
CA LYS A 390 -9.60 -21.96 -9.38
C LYS A 390 -9.94 -20.52 -9.05
N TYR A 391 -9.90 -19.64 -10.04
CA TYR A 391 -10.27 -18.23 -9.87
C TYR A 391 -11.77 -18.08 -9.57
N ASP A 392 -12.62 -18.79 -10.29
CA ASP A 392 -14.08 -18.76 -10.11
C ASP A 392 -14.48 -19.21 -8.68
N ASN A 393 -13.79 -20.21 -8.11
CA ASN A 393 -14.00 -20.61 -6.72
C ASN A 393 -13.71 -19.46 -5.74
N THR A 394 -12.68 -18.62 -6.00
CA THR A 394 -12.36 -17.47 -5.13
C THR A 394 -13.42 -16.37 -5.25
N ILE A 395 -13.93 -16.12 -6.44
CA ILE A 395 -15.05 -15.19 -6.67
C ILE A 395 -16.31 -15.67 -5.94
N HIS A 396 -16.62 -16.98 -6.03
CA HIS A 396 -17.75 -17.55 -5.32
C HIS A 396 -17.62 -17.42 -3.80
N LYS A 397 -16.42 -17.62 -3.27
CA LYS A 397 -16.15 -17.43 -1.84
C LYS A 397 -16.33 -15.97 -1.41
N THR A 398 -15.91 -15.04 -2.24
CA THR A 398 -16.13 -13.60 -2.02
C THR A 398 -17.63 -13.27 -1.97
N ASP A 399 -18.43 -13.82 -2.89
CA ASP A 399 -19.89 -13.66 -2.91
C ASP A 399 -20.55 -14.13 -1.61
N GLN A 400 -20.13 -15.30 -1.08
CA GLN A 400 -20.61 -15.82 0.20
C GLN A 400 -20.23 -14.91 1.38
N MET A 401 -19.04 -14.32 1.38
CA MET A 401 -18.63 -13.36 2.41
C MET A 401 -19.45 -12.08 2.34
N ILE A 402 -19.68 -11.54 1.14
CA ILE A 402 -20.55 -10.38 0.92
C ILE A 402 -21.95 -10.66 1.46
N GLN A 403 -22.54 -11.81 1.13
CA GLN A 403 -23.83 -12.25 1.64
C GLN A 403 -23.86 -12.23 3.17
N THR A 404 -22.87 -12.88 3.80
CA THR A 404 -22.82 -13.01 5.27
C THR A 404 -22.78 -11.63 5.96
N VAL A 405 -21.92 -10.73 5.51
CA VAL A 405 -21.81 -9.37 6.08
C VAL A 405 -23.08 -8.55 5.82
N PHE A 406 -23.64 -8.64 4.61
CA PHE A 406 -24.85 -7.93 4.25
C PHE A 406 -26.06 -8.39 5.09
N GLU A 407 -26.27 -9.70 5.25
CA GLU A 407 -27.34 -10.26 6.08
C GLU A 407 -27.18 -9.90 7.56
N GLN A 408 -25.96 -9.77 8.08
CA GLN A 408 -25.71 -9.26 9.42
C GLN A 408 -26.13 -7.81 9.58
N LEU A 409 -25.81 -6.95 8.60
CA LEU A 409 -26.23 -5.56 8.60
C LEU A 409 -27.76 -5.42 8.50
N GLN A 410 -28.42 -6.27 7.73
CA GLN A 410 -29.90 -6.29 7.65
C GLN A 410 -30.58 -6.60 8.99
N LYS A 411 -29.90 -7.28 9.91
CA LYS A 411 -30.41 -7.55 11.27
C LYS A 411 -30.30 -6.36 12.22
N GLN A 412 -29.60 -5.27 11.81
CA GLN A 412 -29.51 -4.05 12.63
C GLN A 412 -30.86 -3.32 12.61
N PRO A 413 -31.47 -3.09 13.80
CA PRO A 413 -32.85 -2.61 13.87
C PRO A 413 -33.04 -1.19 13.34
N ASP A 414 -32.01 -0.35 13.45
CA ASP A 414 -32.13 1.07 13.18
C ASP A 414 -31.93 1.42 11.69
N GLY A 415 -31.48 0.47 10.88
CA GLY A 415 -31.18 0.71 9.46
C GLY A 415 -30.15 1.81 9.21
N ASN A 416 -29.38 2.19 10.23
CA ASN A 416 -28.47 3.32 10.22
C ASN A 416 -27.05 2.88 9.79
N TRP A 417 -26.98 2.33 8.58
CA TRP A 417 -25.73 1.80 8.03
C TRP A 417 -25.65 1.97 6.51
N LEU A 418 -24.42 2.00 6.02
CA LEU A 418 -24.07 1.93 4.61
C LEU A 418 -23.17 0.71 4.39
N PHE A 419 -23.54 -0.13 3.45
CA PHE A 419 -22.72 -1.24 2.96
C PHE A 419 -22.13 -0.87 1.61
N ALA A 420 -20.83 -1.14 1.44
CA ALA A 420 -20.12 -1.04 0.17
C ALA A 420 -19.24 -2.26 -0.06
N TYR A 421 -19.14 -2.70 -1.31
CA TYR A 421 -18.15 -3.66 -1.77
C TYR A 421 -17.56 -3.18 -3.09
N THR A 422 -16.25 -3.28 -3.21
CA THR A 422 -15.50 -3.18 -4.46
C THR A 422 -14.22 -3.98 -4.35
N SER A 423 -13.53 -4.24 -5.47
CA SER A 423 -12.18 -4.82 -5.47
C SER A 423 -11.15 -3.74 -5.76
N ASP A 424 -9.96 -3.86 -5.20
CA ASP A 424 -8.89 -2.89 -5.41
C ASP A 424 -8.49 -2.75 -6.90
N HIS A 425 -8.37 -3.85 -7.60
CA HIS A 425 -8.24 -3.96 -9.06
C HIS A 425 -8.82 -5.29 -9.55
N GLY A 426 -8.85 -5.48 -10.84
CA GLY A 426 -9.27 -6.73 -11.45
C GLY A 426 -8.09 -7.63 -11.81
N GLN A 427 -8.39 -8.74 -12.47
CA GLN A 427 -7.42 -9.75 -12.88
C GLN A 427 -7.76 -10.30 -14.26
N TYR A 428 -6.80 -10.30 -15.16
CA TYR A 428 -6.92 -10.98 -16.43
C TYR A 428 -6.68 -12.47 -16.25
N VAL A 429 -7.72 -13.30 -16.41
CA VAL A 429 -7.63 -14.77 -16.23
C VAL A 429 -8.20 -15.47 -17.45
N ARG A 430 -7.45 -16.41 -17.99
CA ARG A 430 -7.84 -17.30 -19.11
C ARG A 430 -7.37 -18.71 -18.79
N GLN A 431 -7.78 -19.70 -19.59
CA GLN A 431 -7.52 -21.12 -19.29
C GLN A 431 -6.06 -21.43 -19.00
N ASP A 432 -5.14 -20.83 -19.75
CA ASP A 432 -3.71 -21.14 -19.70
C ASP A 432 -2.85 -20.00 -19.17
N THR A 433 -3.45 -18.86 -18.83
CA THR A 433 -2.69 -17.68 -18.42
C THR A 433 -3.49 -16.78 -17.48
N TYR A 434 -2.76 -16.07 -16.65
CA TYR A 434 -3.29 -14.97 -15.84
C TYR A 434 -2.27 -13.83 -15.81
N ASN A 435 -2.76 -12.61 -15.63
CA ASN A 435 -1.91 -11.43 -15.48
C ASN A 435 -2.64 -10.33 -14.71
N GLN A 436 -1.86 -9.51 -14.01
CA GLN A 436 -2.35 -8.29 -13.35
C GLN A 436 -1.49 -7.11 -13.79
N GLY A 437 -1.95 -5.90 -13.53
CA GLY A 437 -1.21 -4.70 -13.90
C GLY A 437 -1.14 -4.48 -15.41
N THR A 438 -2.07 -5.04 -16.17
CA THR A 438 -2.17 -4.91 -17.63
C THR A 438 -3.29 -3.96 -18.01
N VAL A 439 -3.26 -3.48 -19.25
CA VAL A 439 -4.29 -2.60 -19.82
C VAL A 439 -5.53 -3.35 -20.35
N GLN A 440 -5.67 -4.62 -20.01
CA GLN A 440 -6.86 -5.39 -20.37
C GLN A 440 -8.05 -4.97 -19.48
N PRO A 441 -9.28 -4.87 -20.01
CA PRO A 441 -10.46 -4.47 -19.23
C PRO A 441 -10.63 -5.23 -17.92
N ASP A 442 -10.40 -6.55 -17.93
CA ASP A 442 -10.50 -7.40 -16.74
C ASP A 442 -9.53 -6.98 -15.61
N SER A 443 -8.47 -6.23 -15.92
CA SER A 443 -7.50 -5.78 -14.92
C SER A 443 -7.92 -4.48 -14.19
N TYR A 444 -8.88 -3.74 -14.74
CA TYR A 444 -9.32 -2.47 -14.18
C TYR A 444 -10.84 -2.31 -14.04
N LEU A 445 -11.63 -3.23 -14.59
CA LEU A 445 -13.07 -3.29 -14.35
C LEU A 445 -13.35 -4.21 -13.15
N VAL A 446 -13.90 -3.64 -12.10
CA VAL A 446 -14.17 -4.32 -10.83
C VAL A 446 -15.65 -4.19 -10.47
N PRO A 447 -16.21 -5.08 -9.64
CA PRO A 447 -17.57 -4.91 -9.13
C PRO A 447 -17.67 -3.74 -8.16
N LEU A 448 -18.84 -3.11 -8.12
CA LEU A 448 -19.26 -2.12 -7.15
C LEU A 448 -20.64 -2.50 -6.63
N VAL A 449 -20.77 -2.63 -5.33
CA VAL A 449 -22.04 -2.79 -4.63
C VAL A 449 -22.17 -1.68 -3.59
N LEU A 450 -23.34 -1.03 -3.53
CA LEU A 450 -23.61 0.01 -2.56
C LEU A 450 -25.09 -0.05 -2.17
N TYR A 451 -25.37 -0.05 -0.86
CA TYR A 451 -26.72 -0.03 -0.33
C TYR A 451 -26.78 0.55 1.07
N SER A 452 -27.81 1.35 1.31
CA SER A 452 -28.18 1.78 2.65
C SER A 452 -29.71 1.69 2.81
N PRO A 453 -30.24 1.19 3.93
CA PRO A 453 -31.67 1.30 4.24
C PRO A 453 -32.07 2.72 4.62
N ASP A 454 -31.12 3.60 4.97
CA ASP A 454 -31.39 5.03 5.14
C ASP A 454 -31.79 5.64 3.79
N LYS A 455 -33.01 6.21 3.73
CA LYS A 455 -33.60 6.71 2.49
C LYS A 455 -32.81 7.87 1.88
N ALA A 456 -32.26 8.75 2.72
CA ALA A 456 -31.52 9.91 2.24
C ALA A 456 -30.18 9.49 1.63
N VAL A 457 -29.48 8.57 2.29
CA VAL A 457 -28.22 8.00 1.80
C VAL A 457 -28.45 7.19 0.53
N GLN A 458 -29.50 6.35 0.48
CA GLN A 458 -29.81 5.56 -0.70
C GLN A 458 -30.23 6.45 -1.88
N GLN A 459 -30.98 7.53 -1.62
CA GLN A 459 -31.32 8.51 -2.65
C GLN A 459 -30.08 9.23 -3.19
N ALA A 460 -29.16 9.64 -2.32
CA ALA A 460 -27.89 10.25 -2.72
C ALA A 460 -27.05 9.26 -3.55
N ALA A 461 -26.98 7.98 -3.14
CA ALA A 461 -26.32 6.93 -3.91
C ALA A 461 -26.95 6.76 -5.30
N ASN A 462 -28.27 6.71 -5.38
CA ASN A 462 -28.98 6.62 -6.66
C ASN A 462 -28.70 7.82 -7.56
N GLN A 463 -28.70 9.04 -7.02
CA GLN A 463 -28.38 10.25 -7.78
C GLN A 463 -26.94 10.22 -8.32
N ALA A 464 -26.00 9.76 -7.53
CA ALA A 464 -24.60 9.70 -7.90
C ALA A 464 -24.30 8.59 -8.91
N PHE A 465 -24.85 7.38 -8.72
CA PHE A 465 -24.42 6.20 -9.44
C PHE A 465 -25.40 5.72 -10.52
N ALA A 466 -26.72 5.99 -10.41
CA ALA A 466 -27.67 5.51 -11.40
C ALA A 466 -27.42 6.02 -12.84
N PRO A 467 -26.99 7.29 -13.05
CA PRO A 467 -26.67 7.79 -14.38
C PRO A 467 -25.48 7.10 -15.06
N CYS A 468 -24.61 6.45 -14.28
CA CYS A 468 -23.37 5.84 -14.78
C CYS A 468 -23.63 4.44 -15.33
N GLU A 469 -23.13 4.14 -16.49
CA GLU A 469 -23.03 2.75 -16.97
C GLU A 469 -21.92 2.01 -16.17
N ILE A 470 -20.75 2.61 -16.10
CA ILE A 470 -19.61 2.15 -15.29
C ILE A 470 -19.22 3.29 -14.34
N ALA A 471 -19.08 3.00 -13.06
CA ALA A 471 -18.65 3.95 -12.05
C ALA A 471 -17.12 4.11 -12.01
N PHE A 472 -16.60 4.93 -11.09
CA PHE A 472 -15.18 5.06 -10.79
C PHE A 472 -14.93 4.85 -9.30
N HIS A 473 -13.78 4.31 -8.93
CA HIS A 473 -13.35 4.25 -7.54
C HIS A 473 -13.34 5.62 -6.85
N GLN A 474 -12.88 6.66 -7.56
CA GLN A 474 -12.93 8.02 -7.02
C GLN A 474 -14.36 8.47 -6.71
N GLN A 475 -15.33 8.10 -7.53
CA GLN A 475 -16.75 8.40 -7.26
C GLN A 475 -17.22 7.75 -5.96
N LEU A 476 -16.85 6.49 -5.72
CA LEU A 476 -17.13 5.82 -4.45
C LEU A 476 -16.40 6.48 -3.28
N SER A 477 -15.12 6.80 -3.44
CA SER A 477 -14.32 7.46 -2.39
C SER A 477 -14.92 8.81 -1.99
N THR A 478 -15.27 9.66 -2.98
CA THR A 478 -15.89 10.97 -2.71
C THR A 478 -17.29 10.84 -2.15
N PHE A 479 -18.06 9.81 -2.55
CA PHE A 479 -19.35 9.50 -1.96
C PHE A 479 -19.22 9.09 -0.48
N LEU A 480 -18.24 8.28 -0.13
CA LEU A 480 -17.97 7.93 1.27
C LEU A 480 -17.60 9.17 2.11
N ILE A 481 -16.76 10.05 1.58
CA ILE A 481 -16.40 11.32 2.24
C ILE A 481 -17.64 12.22 2.44
N HIS A 482 -18.50 12.32 1.43
CA HIS A 482 -19.76 13.04 1.55
C HIS A 482 -20.66 12.43 2.62
N THR A 483 -20.80 11.11 2.66
CA THR A 483 -21.56 10.38 3.68
C THR A 483 -21.02 10.61 5.09
N LEU A 484 -19.71 10.82 5.24
CA LEU A 484 -19.08 11.20 6.49
C LEU A 484 -19.40 12.65 6.92
N GLY A 485 -20.13 13.43 6.12
CA GLY A 485 -20.57 14.79 6.46
C GLY A 485 -19.62 15.90 6.01
N TYR A 486 -18.92 15.69 4.91
CA TYR A 486 -18.04 16.70 4.32
C TYR A 486 -18.55 17.24 2.99
N ASP A 487 -18.23 18.50 2.71
CA ASP A 487 -18.49 19.15 1.43
C ASP A 487 -17.49 18.63 0.36
N THR A 488 -17.84 17.49 -0.19
CA THR A 488 -17.07 16.86 -1.25
C THR A 488 -18.01 16.54 -2.39
N PRO A 489 -17.90 17.23 -3.53
CA PRO A 489 -18.71 16.88 -4.68
C PRO A 489 -18.39 15.45 -5.13
N VAL A 490 -19.44 14.64 -5.26
CA VAL A 490 -19.27 13.27 -5.77
C VAL A 490 -18.90 13.38 -7.25
N SER A 491 -17.80 12.73 -7.62
CA SER A 491 -17.29 12.75 -8.98
C SER A 491 -18.31 12.16 -9.97
N GLY A 492 -18.35 12.71 -11.19
CA GLY A 492 -19.13 12.11 -12.28
C GLY A 492 -18.44 10.87 -12.87
N CYS A 493 -19.09 10.30 -13.89
CA CYS A 493 -18.60 9.07 -14.54
C CYS A 493 -18.38 9.22 -16.08
N SER A 494 -18.44 10.43 -16.62
CA SER A 494 -18.15 10.68 -18.05
C SER A 494 -16.67 10.59 -18.37
N GLU A 495 -15.82 10.96 -17.41
CA GLU A 495 -14.38 10.92 -17.57
C GLU A 495 -13.67 10.57 -16.27
N GLY A 496 -12.52 9.95 -16.38
CA GLY A 496 -11.69 9.55 -15.23
C GLY A 496 -10.39 8.91 -15.68
N SER A 497 -9.64 8.39 -14.73
CA SER A 497 -8.35 7.76 -14.99
C SER A 497 -8.17 6.52 -14.14
N VAL A 498 -7.49 5.51 -14.70
CA VAL A 498 -6.93 4.37 -13.98
C VAL A 498 -5.41 4.51 -14.02
N THR A 499 -4.80 4.68 -12.86
CA THR A 499 -3.35 4.79 -12.77
C THR A 499 -2.68 3.46 -13.08
N GLY A 500 -1.56 3.47 -13.77
CA GLY A 500 -0.75 2.26 -14.03
C GLY A 500 -0.09 1.72 -12.75
N ASN A 501 0.99 0.98 -12.92
CA ASN A 501 1.64 0.25 -11.84
C ASN A 501 2.48 1.13 -10.88
N LEU A 502 2.51 2.44 -11.09
CA LEU A 502 3.25 3.41 -10.25
C LEU A 502 2.37 4.58 -9.86
N ILE A 503 2.37 4.91 -8.59
CA ILE A 503 1.57 6.00 -8.01
C ILE A 503 1.93 7.38 -8.58
N THR A 504 3.16 7.54 -9.07
CA THR A 504 3.64 8.74 -9.76
C THR A 504 3.09 8.89 -11.17
N GLY A 505 2.52 7.82 -11.73
CA GLY A 505 2.07 7.75 -13.12
C GLY A 505 3.17 7.45 -14.14
N ASP A 506 4.39 7.24 -13.71
CA ASP A 506 5.52 6.95 -14.60
C ASP A 506 5.38 5.63 -15.38
N ALA A 507 4.50 4.73 -14.94
CA ALA A 507 4.14 3.52 -15.66
C ALA A 507 2.93 3.70 -16.59
N GLY A 508 2.52 4.94 -16.85
CA GLY A 508 1.35 5.26 -17.66
C GLY A 508 0.04 5.25 -16.88
N SER A 509 -1.02 5.59 -17.58
CA SER A 509 -2.40 5.58 -17.08
C SER A 509 -3.37 5.28 -18.22
N LEU A 510 -4.55 4.80 -17.86
CA LEU A 510 -5.69 4.74 -18.78
C LEU A 510 -6.53 5.99 -18.56
N ASN A 511 -6.65 6.83 -19.58
CA ASN A 511 -7.63 7.90 -19.59
C ASN A 511 -8.95 7.35 -20.15
N ILE A 512 -10.01 7.53 -19.40
CA ILE A 512 -11.33 7.04 -19.76
C ILE A 512 -12.21 8.25 -20.03
N ARG A 513 -12.82 8.26 -21.21
CA ARG A 513 -13.80 9.29 -21.60
C ARG A 513 -14.93 8.60 -22.35
N ASP A 514 -16.16 8.83 -21.90
CA ASP A 514 -17.38 8.24 -22.47
C ASP A 514 -17.26 6.72 -22.70
N GLY A 515 -16.76 6.00 -21.67
CA GLY A 515 -16.58 4.55 -21.68
C GLY A 515 -15.41 4.03 -22.54
N LYS A 516 -14.66 4.90 -23.21
CA LYS A 516 -13.49 4.53 -24.00
C LYS A 516 -12.21 4.73 -23.19
N ALA A 517 -11.42 3.67 -23.08
CA ALA A 517 -10.14 3.69 -22.40
C ALA A 517 -9.00 3.88 -23.40
N GLU A 518 -8.17 4.90 -23.19
CA GLU A 518 -6.96 5.16 -23.94
C GLU A 518 -5.75 5.07 -23.02
N TYR A 519 -4.80 4.21 -23.36
CA TYR A 519 -3.56 4.09 -22.58
C TYR A 519 -2.59 5.20 -22.96
N VAL A 520 -2.22 5.98 -21.97
CA VAL A 520 -1.27 7.10 -22.11
C VAL A 520 0.03 6.73 -21.43
N TYR A 521 1.08 6.60 -22.23
CA TYR A 521 2.44 6.52 -21.69
C TYR A 521 2.90 7.91 -21.28
N PRO A 522 3.59 8.06 -20.13
CA PRO A 522 4.31 9.30 -19.85
C PRO A 522 5.37 9.48 -20.94
N GLN A 523 5.25 10.54 -21.69
CA GLN A 523 6.22 10.89 -22.74
C GLN A 523 7.48 11.48 -22.13
#